data_d1d421753c3ee0b3c2bd70fa6f0c336f
#
_entry.id   d1d421753c3ee0b3c2bd70fa6f0c336f
#
_cell.length_a   1.000
_cell.length_b   1.000
_cell.length_c   1.000
_cell.angle_alpha   90.00
_cell.angle_beta   90.00
_cell.angle_gamma   90.00
#
_symmetry.space_group_name_H-M   'P 1'
#
loop_
_entity.id
_entity.type
_entity.pdbx_description
1 polymer ?
#
loop_
_entity_poly.entity_id
_entity_poly.type
_entity_poly.pdbx_seq_one_letter_code
_entity_poly.pdbx_strand_id
1 'polypeptide(L)'
;MSEQNQSSQEKSHEASPTKLERARKKGDLPRSQDLQTAAAYLGFCTVVLLMGGWIAVSLGETLMNFLTRPAELASLFNSGATQAIALQVFGLIGGAIAPLFVVPILLILVLLITQKSVVLAPEKLIPKMSRINPVSNAKQKYGPHGLFEFLKSTLKLIAIGSILGLAISFEIDRLPGYARIAPQFLPILLWEQFWNIMIGVLLFAFAVALIDYMWQRHSHLKKMRMTLQEVKDESKQAEGDPHMRASRRERGREIANNRMLHDVASADVVITNPTHYAVALKWSRAENAVPICVAKGEDELARRIRLRAQQEGVPLHPDPPTARSIHALVEVGHPVQPDHYKAVAAAIVFADKLRAQQRERDNLLG
;
A
#
# COMPACT_ATOMS: atom_id res chain seq x y z
N MET A 1 12.94 -25.57 -12.78
CA MET A 1 11.82 -26.49 -13.10
C MET A 1 10.63 -26.39 -12.13
N SER A 2 10.68 -25.56 -11.09
CA SER A 2 9.61 -25.42 -10.06
C SER A 2 8.59 -24.30 -10.29
N GLU A 3 8.85 -23.35 -11.19
CA GLU A 3 7.92 -22.23 -11.46
C GLU A 3 6.83 -22.54 -12.51
N GLN A 4 7.01 -23.57 -13.33
CA GLN A 4 6.02 -23.94 -14.35
C GLN A 4 4.84 -24.77 -13.81
N ASN A 5 4.98 -25.41 -12.66
CA ASN A 5 3.91 -26.23 -12.07
C ASN A 5 2.88 -25.41 -11.22
N GLN A 6 3.16 -24.15 -10.91
CA GLN A 6 2.21 -23.29 -10.18
C GLN A 6 1.17 -22.61 -11.10
N SER A 7 1.37 -22.67 -12.41
CA SER A 7 0.45 -22.03 -13.37
C SER A 7 -0.82 -22.82 -13.68
N SER A 8 -0.94 -24.06 -13.23
CA SER A 8 -2.07 -24.96 -13.51
C SER A 8 -3.14 -25.02 -12.42
N GLN A 9 -2.91 -24.39 -11.26
CA GLN A 9 -3.98 -24.24 -10.27
C GLN A 9 -4.95 -23.14 -10.71
N GLU A 10 -6.22 -23.48 -10.89
CA GLU A 10 -7.27 -22.52 -11.22
C GLU A 10 -7.30 -21.37 -10.19
N LYS A 11 -7.11 -20.15 -10.68
CA LYS A 11 -7.23 -18.92 -9.90
C LYS A 11 -8.71 -18.64 -9.64
N SER A 12 -9.31 -19.37 -8.72
CA SER A 12 -10.74 -19.31 -8.42
C SER A 12 -11.11 -18.22 -7.40
N HIS A 13 -10.14 -17.79 -6.58
CA HIS A 13 -10.40 -16.81 -5.51
C HIS A 13 -10.19 -15.39 -5.97
N GLU A 14 -11.01 -14.46 -5.45
CA GLU A 14 -10.84 -13.04 -5.70
C GLU A 14 -9.54 -12.51 -5.09
N ALA A 15 -9.00 -11.44 -5.68
CA ALA A 15 -7.80 -10.80 -5.18
C ALA A 15 -8.07 -10.14 -3.82
N SER A 16 -7.19 -10.39 -2.83
CA SER A 16 -7.27 -9.71 -1.55
C SER A 16 -6.99 -8.20 -1.69
N PRO A 17 -7.51 -7.35 -0.80
CA PRO A 17 -7.17 -5.93 -0.76
C PRO A 17 -5.66 -5.70 -0.65
N THR A 18 -4.95 -6.53 0.11
CA THR A 18 -3.50 -6.47 0.30
C THR A 18 -2.74 -6.74 -1.01
N LYS A 19 -3.17 -7.74 -1.78
CA LYS A 19 -2.59 -8.05 -3.11
C LYS A 19 -2.80 -6.90 -4.08
N LEU A 20 -4.00 -6.32 -4.11
CA LEU A 20 -4.32 -5.17 -4.96
C LEU A 20 -3.49 -3.95 -4.56
N GLU A 21 -3.30 -3.69 -3.28
CA GLU A 21 -2.45 -2.59 -2.80
C GLU A 21 -0.97 -2.79 -3.16
N ARG A 22 -0.45 -4.01 -3.00
CA ARG A 22 0.91 -4.37 -3.43
C ARG A 22 1.11 -4.20 -4.94
N ALA A 23 0.14 -4.65 -5.75
CA ALA A 23 0.15 -4.46 -7.20
C ALA A 23 0.16 -2.97 -7.55
N ARG A 24 -0.66 -2.17 -6.86
CA ARG A 24 -0.70 -0.72 -7.01
C ARG A 24 0.64 -0.06 -6.68
N LYS A 25 1.27 -0.40 -5.54
CA LYS A 25 2.61 0.12 -5.17
C LYS A 25 3.67 -0.20 -6.20
N LYS A 26 3.56 -1.35 -6.89
CA LYS A 26 4.42 -1.73 -8.02
C LYS A 26 4.05 -1.04 -9.33
N GLY A 27 3.01 -0.20 -9.35
CA GLY A 27 2.53 0.50 -10.54
C GLY A 27 1.79 -0.40 -11.53
N ASP A 28 1.30 -1.57 -11.10
CA ASP A 28 0.46 -2.46 -11.89
C ASP A 28 -1.01 -2.08 -11.66
N LEU A 29 -1.54 -1.28 -12.58
CA LEU A 29 -2.87 -0.66 -12.52
C LEU A 29 -3.59 -0.87 -13.84
N PRO A 30 -4.92 -0.98 -13.84
CA PRO A 30 -5.70 -0.97 -15.07
C PRO A 30 -5.59 0.42 -15.70
N ARG A 31 -5.04 0.48 -16.92
CA ARG A 31 -4.89 1.73 -17.68
C ARG A 31 -5.67 1.63 -18.97
N SER A 32 -6.57 2.56 -19.19
CA SER A 32 -7.26 2.74 -20.47
C SER A 32 -6.68 3.97 -21.16
N GLN A 33 -6.04 3.77 -22.31
CA GLN A 33 -5.56 4.87 -23.15
C GLN A 33 -6.72 5.59 -23.81
N ASP A 34 -7.79 4.88 -24.14
CA ASP A 34 -8.97 5.42 -24.77
C ASP A 34 -9.69 6.41 -23.86
N LEU A 35 -9.71 6.15 -22.56
CA LEU A 35 -10.30 7.08 -21.59
C LEU A 35 -9.48 8.37 -21.46
N GLN A 36 -8.14 8.27 -21.54
CA GLN A 36 -7.27 9.46 -21.57
C GLN A 36 -7.47 10.27 -22.86
N THR A 37 -7.62 9.58 -23.99
CA THR A 37 -7.91 10.24 -25.29
C THR A 37 -9.27 10.95 -25.27
N ALA A 38 -10.32 10.29 -24.73
CA ALA A 38 -11.63 10.91 -24.59
C ALA A 38 -11.59 12.15 -23.66
N ALA A 39 -10.83 12.10 -22.57
CA ALA A 39 -10.62 13.24 -21.68
C ALA A 39 -9.87 14.39 -22.39
N ALA A 40 -8.86 14.07 -23.22
CA ALA A 40 -8.15 15.06 -24.01
C ALA A 40 -9.08 15.76 -25.01
N TYR A 41 -9.91 14.98 -25.73
CA TYR A 41 -10.88 15.54 -26.67
C TYR A 41 -11.93 16.41 -25.96
N LEU A 42 -12.42 15.97 -24.80
CA LEU A 42 -13.33 16.78 -23.99
C LEU A 42 -12.67 18.11 -23.59
N GLY A 43 -11.43 18.09 -23.11
CA GLY A 43 -10.70 19.28 -22.74
C GLY A 43 -10.47 20.23 -23.92
N PHE A 44 -10.11 19.69 -25.07
CA PHE A 44 -9.95 20.45 -26.28
C PHE A 44 -11.29 21.10 -26.70
N CYS A 45 -12.38 20.33 -26.78
CA CYS A 45 -13.71 20.84 -27.11
C CYS A 45 -14.15 21.92 -26.11
N THR A 46 -13.89 21.74 -24.82
CA THR A 46 -14.24 22.72 -23.78
C THR A 46 -13.52 24.05 -24.02
N VAL A 47 -12.23 24.03 -24.33
CA VAL A 47 -11.47 25.25 -24.63
C VAL A 47 -11.98 25.93 -25.89
N VAL A 48 -12.20 25.15 -26.95
CA VAL A 48 -12.71 25.72 -28.23
C VAL A 48 -14.09 26.33 -28.04
N LEU A 49 -14.96 25.69 -27.23
CA LEU A 49 -16.30 26.20 -26.95
C LEU A 49 -16.28 27.50 -26.13
N LEU A 50 -15.47 27.56 -25.08
CA LEU A 50 -15.46 28.65 -24.11
C LEU A 50 -14.53 29.79 -24.53
N MET A 51 -13.41 29.48 -25.18
CA MET A 51 -12.33 30.43 -25.49
C MET A 51 -12.03 30.55 -26.98
N GLY A 52 -12.64 29.75 -27.83
CA GLY A 52 -12.34 29.71 -29.28
C GLY A 52 -12.49 31.06 -29.95
N GLY A 53 -13.53 31.82 -29.63
CA GLY A 53 -13.73 33.15 -30.12
C GLY A 53 -12.62 34.11 -29.68
N TRP A 54 -12.23 34.11 -28.43
CA TRP A 54 -11.13 34.90 -27.90
C TRP A 54 -9.78 34.52 -28.54
N ILE A 55 -9.51 33.23 -28.68
CA ILE A 55 -8.31 32.70 -29.34
C ILE A 55 -8.24 33.22 -30.80
N ALA A 56 -9.34 33.10 -31.54
CA ALA A 56 -9.42 33.52 -32.93
C ALA A 56 -9.19 35.02 -33.09
N VAL A 57 -9.80 35.84 -32.24
CA VAL A 57 -9.62 37.32 -32.27
C VAL A 57 -8.19 37.66 -31.89
N SER A 58 -7.64 37.12 -30.81
CA SER A 58 -6.29 37.44 -30.36
C SER A 58 -5.20 37.07 -31.39
N LEU A 59 -5.34 35.89 -32.01
CA LEU A 59 -4.45 35.46 -33.08
C LEU A 59 -4.64 36.32 -34.35
N GLY A 60 -5.92 36.60 -34.70
CA GLY A 60 -6.26 37.44 -35.84
C GLY A 60 -5.69 38.86 -35.73
N GLU A 61 -5.84 39.51 -34.60
CA GLU A 61 -5.29 40.85 -34.34
C GLU A 61 -3.76 40.84 -34.40
N THR A 62 -3.12 39.82 -33.81
CA THR A 62 -1.66 39.68 -33.87
C THR A 62 -1.18 39.54 -35.31
N LEU A 63 -1.82 38.67 -36.11
CA LEU A 63 -1.47 38.47 -37.52
C LEU A 63 -1.79 39.69 -38.39
N MET A 64 -2.91 40.36 -38.13
CA MET A 64 -3.30 41.56 -38.85
C MET A 64 -2.30 42.68 -38.72
N ASN A 65 -1.69 42.85 -37.52
CA ASN A 65 -0.62 43.86 -37.31
C ASN A 65 0.58 43.62 -38.23
N PHE A 66 0.93 42.34 -38.47
CA PHE A 66 2.02 42.02 -39.44
C PHE A 66 1.65 42.33 -40.88
N LEU A 67 0.38 42.18 -41.25
CA LEU A 67 -0.08 42.42 -42.61
C LEU A 67 -0.29 43.91 -42.91
N THR A 68 -0.76 44.68 -41.91
CA THR A 68 -1.13 46.10 -42.12
C THR A 68 0.02 47.06 -41.91
N ARG A 69 1.07 46.69 -41.14
CA ARG A 69 2.19 47.58 -40.80
C ARG A 69 3.56 46.97 -41.05
N PRO A 70 3.84 46.43 -42.25
CA PRO A 70 5.10 45.74 -42.53
C PRO A 70 6.31 46.69 -42.48
N ALA A 71 6.16 47.97 -42.90
CA ALA A 71 7.26 48.96 -42.89
C ALA A 71 7.67 49.35 -41.46
N GLU A 72 6.70 49.50 -40.55
CA GLU A 72 6.97 49.79 -39.13
C GLU A 72 7.71 48.63 -38.48
N LEU A 73 7.26 47.40 -38.72
CA LEU A 73 7.92 46.21 -38.23
C LEU A 73 9.34 46.05 -38.77
N ALA A 74 9.55 46.30 -40.07
CA ALA A 74 10.87 46.25 -40.66
C ALA A 74 11.84 47.27 -40.01
N SER A 75 11.37 48.49 -39.69
CA SER A 75 12.17 49.47 -38.95
C SER A 75 12.55 49.03 -37.55
N LEU A 76 11.64 48.39 -36.83
CA LEU A 76 11.87 47.86 -35.51
C LEU A 76 12.87 46.69 -35.52
N PHE A 77 12.82 45.82 -36.53
CA PHE A 77 13.81 44.76 -36.71
C PHE A 77 15.23 45.34 -36.97
N ASN A 78 15.34 46.44 -37.73
CA ASN A 78 16.62 47.09 -38.01
C ASN A 78 17.17 47.86 -36.81
N SER A 79 16.36 48.29 -35.86
CA SER A 79 16.77 49.02 -34.66
C SER A 79 17.42 48.17 -33.56
N GLY A 80 17.60 46.85 -33.77
CA GLY A 80 18.13 45.93 -32.77
C GLY A 80 17.11 45.45 -31.72
N ALA A 81 15.84 45.87 -31.81
CA ALA A 81 14.76 45.44 -30.93
C ALA A 81 14.14 44.08 -31.30
N THR A 82 14.74 43.36 -32.23
CA THR A 82 14.26 42.10 -32.80
C THR A 82 13.90 41.04 -31.72
N GLN A 83 14.76 40.90 -30.70
CA GLN A 83 14.56 39.93 -29.64
C GLN A 83 13.32 40.28 -28.78
N ALA A 84 13.14 41.55 -28.43
CA ALA A 84 12.01 42.03 -27.64
C ALA A 84 10.68 41.81 -28.37
N ILE A 85 10.65 42.16 -29.67
CA ILE A 85 9.48 41.97 -30.53
C ILE A 85 9.16 40.48 -30.68
N ALA A 86 10.17 39.65 -30.94
CA ALA A 86 9.99 38.23 -31.06
C ALA A 86 9.39 37.64 -29.77
N LEU A 87 9.94 37.99 -28.59
CA LEU A 87 9.41 37.52 -27.30
C LEU A 87 7.97 37.98 -27.05
N GLN A 88 7.63 39.23 -27.43
CA GLN A 88 6.27 39.75 -27.30
C GLN A 88 5.29 38.98 -28.20
N VAL A 89 5.63 38.78 -29.47
CA VAL A 89 4.77 38.05 -30.43
C VAL A 89 4.63 36.59 -30.04
N PHE A 90 5.71 35.90 -29.69
CA PHE A 90 5.65 34.52 -29.21
C PHE A 90 4.89 34.42 -27.90
N GLY A 91 5.00 35.42 -27.01
CA GLY A 91 4.23 35.48 -25.77
C GLY A 91 2.72 35.59 -26.02
N LEU A 92 2.30 36.48 -26.94
CA LEU A 92 0.89 36.64 -27.31
C LEU A 92 0.32 35.38 -27.98
N ILE A 93 1.01 34.86 -29.00
CA ILE A 93 0.59 33.63 -29.68
C ILE A 93 0.59 32.42 -28.71
N GLY A 94 1.66 32.29 -27.96
CA GLY A 94 1.78 31.22 -26.97
C GLY A 94 0.70 31.29 -25.90
N GLY A 95 0.41 32.48 -25.38
CA GLY A 95 -0.66 32.72 -24.40
C GLY A 95 -2.05 32.38 -24.95
N ALA A 96 -2.32 32.76 -26.22
CA ALA A 96 -3.59 32.43 -26.87
C ALA A 96 -3.78 30.91 -27.10
N ILE A 97 -2.70 30.21 -27.47
CA ILE A 97 -2.75 28.76 -27.79
C ILE A 97 -2.60 27.90 -26.54
N ALA A 98 -1.95 28.37 -25.47
CA ALA A 98 -1.67 27.60 -24.27
C ALA A 98 -2.91 26.86 -23.67
N PRO A 99 -4.11 27.45 -23.58
CA PRO A 99 -5.28 26.79 -23.08
C PRO A 99 -5.65 25.50 -23.81
N LEU A 100 -5.38 25.44 -25.15
CA LEU A 100 -5.64 24.25 -25.98
C LEU A 100 -4.82 23.01 -25.54
N PHE A 101 -3.70 23.21 -24.85
CA PHE A 101 -2.85 22.15 -24.31
C PHE A 101 -3.02 21.98 -22.81
N VAL A 102 -3.08 23.09 -22.08
CA VAL A 102 -3.14 23.08 -20.61
C VAL A 102 -4.41 22.41 -20.09
N VAL A 103 -5.57 22.77 -20.64
CA VAL A 103 -6.85 22.22 -20.16
C VAL A 103 -6.98 20.72 -20.41
N PRO A 104 -6.66 20.17 -21.61
CA PRO A 104 -6.63 18.72 -21.81
C PRO A 104 -5.65 18.00 -20.86
N ILE A 105 -4.45 18.57 -20.65
CA ILE A 105 -3.47 17.99 -19.71
C ILE A 105 -4.04 17.96 -18.30
N LEU A 106 -4.66 19.05 -17.83
CA LEU A 106 -5.28 19.11 -16.52
C LEU A 106 -6.41 18.10 -16.37
N LEU A 107 -7.27 17.92 -17.39
CA LEU A 107 -8.33 16.91 -17.36
C LEU A 107 -7.79 15.48 -17.30
N ILE A 108 -6.75 15.17 -18.08
CA ILE A 108 -6.06 13.89 -18.00
C ILE A 108 -5.47 13.69 -16.58
N LEU A 109 -4.87 14.73 -16.02
CA LEU A 109 -4.26 14.65 -14.67
C LEU A 109 -5.32 14.43 -13.59
N VAL A 110 -6.44 15.13 -13.64
CA VAL A 110 -7.60 14.91 -12.78
C VAL A 110 -8.12 13.47 -12.93
N LEU A 111 -8.25 12.97 -14.14
CA LEU A 111 -8.65 11.60 -14.42
C LEU A 111 -7.69 10.58 -13.78
N LEU A 112 -6.38 10.77 -13.93
CA LEU A 112 -5.36 9.89 -13.35
C LEU A 112 -5.36 9.94 -11.81
N ILE A 113 -5.62 11.10 -11.22
CA ILE A 113 -5.73 11.27 -9.76
C ILE A 113 -6.99 10.56 -9.25
N THR A 114 -8.15 10.75 -9.90
CA THR A 114 -9.41 10.10 -9.49
C THR A 114 -9.34 8.58 -9.60
N GLN A 115 -8.66 8.06 -10.62
CA GLN A 115 -8.36 6.64 -10.75
C GLN A 115 -7.30 6.14 -9.76
N LYS A 116 -6.73 7.04 -8.94
CA LYS A 116 -5.60 6.74 -8.06
C LYS A 116 -4.44 6.07 -8.82
N SER A 117 -4.24 6.43 -10.08
CA SER A 117 -3.25 5.82 -10.98
C SER A 117 -1.87 6.48 -10.92
N VAL A 118 -1.76 7.62 -10.23
CA VAL A 118 -0.48 8.30 -10.00
C VAL A 118 0.25 7.59 -8.88
N VAL A 119 1.23 6.76 -9.23
CA VAL A 119 2.07 6.01 -8.28
C VAL A 119 3.53 6.13 -8.70
N LEU A 120 4.38 6.53 -7.76
CA LEU A 120 5.82 6.49 -7.92
C LEU A 120 6.28 5.03 -7.72
N ALA A 121 6.66 4.38 -8.82
CA ALA A 121 7.18 3.00 -8.81
C ALA A 121 8.65 2.98 -9.28
N PRO A 122 9.63 3.19 -8.37
CA PRO A 122 11.05 3.26 -8.72
C PRO A 122 11.56 2.00 -9.44
N GLU A 123 10.99 0.85 -9.10
CA GLU A 123 11.32 -0.45 -9.74
C GLU A 123 11.06 -0.45 -11.27
N LYS A 124 10.21 0.42 -11.78
CA LYS A 124 9.95 0.56 -13.23
C LYS A 124 10.95 1.46 -13.95
N LEU A 125 11.69 2.28 -13.22
CA LEU A 125 12.74 3.14 -13.77
C LEU A 125 14.03 2.37 -14.04
N ILE A 126 14.22 1.23 -13.38
CA ILE A 126 15.40 0.38 -13.58
C ILE A 126 15.31 -0.23 -15.00
N PRO A 127 16.33 -0.02 -15.85
CA PRO A 127 16.36 -0.61 -17.19
C PRO A 127 16.41 -2.12 -17.09
N LYS A 128 15.43 -2.80 -17.71
CA LYS A 128 15.39 -4.25 -17.78
C LYS A 128 15.73 -4.67 -19.22
N MET A 129 16.78 -5.47 -19.40
CA MET A 129 17.22 -5.96 -20.71
C MET A 129 16.10 -6.71 -21.47
N SER A 130 15.17 -7.34 -20.75
CA SER A 130 14.01 -8.00 -21.35
C SER A 130 13.08 -7.04 -22.12
N ARG A 131 13.09 -5.75 -21.79
CA ARG A 131 12.29 -4.72 -22.50
C ARG A 131 12.92 -4.27 -23.82
N ILE A 132 14.22 -4.50 -23.97
CA ILE A 132 15.00 -4.09 -25.15
C ILE A 132 15.12 -5.26 -26.16
N ASN A 133 14.79 -6.47 -25.74
CA ASN A 133 14.90 -7.65 -26.59
C ASN A 133 13.90 -7.57 -27.77
N PRO A 134 14.40 -7.47 -29.04
CA PRO A 134 13.54 -7.31 -30.22
C PRO A 134 12.62 -8.53 -30.48
N VAL A 135 13.07 -9.73 -30.11
CA VAL A 135 12.27 -10.96 -30.29
C VAL A 135 11.05 -10.97 -29.36
N SER A 136 11.24 -10.57 -28.09
CA SER A 136 10.11 -10.47 -27.13
C SER A 136 9.13 -9.37 -27.54
N ASN A 137 9.63 -8.25 -28.04
CA ASN A 137 8.81 -7.15 -28.54
C ASN A 137 8.03 -7.52 -29.79
N ALA A 138 8.67 -8.25 -30.74
CA ALA A 138 7.99 -8.77 -31.92
C ALA A 138 6.87 -9.77 -31.53
N LYS A 139 7.15 -10.71 -30.62
CA LYS A 139 6.14 -11.65 -30.11
C LYS A 139 4.97 -10.94 -29.41
N GLN A 140 5.24 -9.86 -28.69
CA GLN A 140 4.20 -9.05 -28.04
C GLN A 140 3.38 -8.27 -29.09
N LYS A 141 4.02 -7.69 -30.10
CA LYS A 141 3.37 -6.87 -31.15
C LYS A 141 2.56 -7.71 -32.15
N TYR A 142 3.08 -8.88 -32.54
CA TYR A 142 2.44 -9.77 -33.51
C TYR A 142 1.74 -10.97 -32.87
N GLY A 143 1.77 -11.09 -31.54
CA GLY A 143 1.01 -12.10 -30.80
C GLY A 143 -0.49 -11.75 -30.70
N PRO A 144 -1.29 -12.66 -30.09
CA PRO A 144 -2.75 -12.48 -30.00
C PRO A 144 -3.17 -11.16 -29.37
N HIS A 145 -2.42 -10.64 -28.41
CA HIS A 145 -2.66 -9.35 -27.77
C HIS A 145 -2.42 -8.18 -28.74
N GLY A 146 -1.31 -8.21 -29.46
CA GLY A 146 -0.99 -7.15 -30.44
C GLY A 146 -1.98 -7.14 -31.62
N LEU A 147 -2.43 -8.32 -32.06
CA LEU A 147 -3.44 -8.44 -33.12
C LEU A 147 -4.79 -7.87 -32.65
N PHE A 148 -5.16 -8.11 -31.39
CA PHE A 148 -6.37 -7.52 -30.80
C PHE A 148 -6.30 -5.98 -30.74
N GLU A 149 -5.17 -5.42 -30.31
CA GLU A 149 -4.96 -3.96 -30.28
C GLU A 149 -4.97 -3.36 -31.69
N PHE A 150 -4.39 -4.07 -32.68
CA PHE A 150 -4.44 -3.67 -34.08
C PHE A 150 -5.89 -3.64 -34.62
N LEU A 151 -6.66 -4.71 -34.37
CA LEU A 151 -8.07 -4.80 -34.77
C LEU A 151 -8.91 -3.67 -34.14
N LYS A 152 -8.70 -3.40 -32.85
CA LYS A 152 -9.34 -2.31 -32.12
C LYS A 152 -9.01 -0.95 -32.75
N SER A 153 -7.76 -0.71 -33.11
CA SER A 153 -7.31 0.53 -33.74
C SER A 153 -7.90 0.69 -35.16
N THR A 154 -7.97 -0.42 -35.91
CA THR A 154 -8.57 -0.45 -37.24
C THR A 154 -10.08 -0.16 -37.18
N LEU A 155 -10.80 -0.73 -36.21
CA LEU A 155 -12.22 -0.45 -36.00
C LEU A 155 -12.47 1.03 -35.65
N LYS A 156 -11.61 1.64 -34.84
CA LYS A 156 -11.68 3.07 -34.54
C LYS A 156 -11.47 3.92 -35.78
N LEU A 157 -10.48 3.58 -36.60
CA LEU A 157 -10.21 4.29 -37.84
C LEU A 157 -11.42 4.22 -38.81
N ILE A 158 -12.01 3.03 -38.98
CA ILE A 158 -13.20 2.85 -39.80
C ILE A 158 -14.38 3.66 -39.25
N ALA A 159 -14.59 3.63 -37.93
CA ALA A 159 -15.70 4.36 -37.30
C ALA A 159 -15.55 5.89 -37.46
N ILE A 160 -14.35 6.43 -37.19
CA ILE A 160 -14.08 7.86 -37.37
C ILE A 160 -14.19 8.25 -38.84
N GLY A 161 -13.65 7.42 -39.74
CA GLY A 161 -13.80 7.61 -41.18
C GLY A 161 -15.27 7.59 -41.65
N SER A 162 -16.09 6.71 -41.04
CA SER A 162 -17.53 6.66 -41.31
C SER A 162 -18.26 7.91 -40.83
N ILE A 163 -17.92 8.40 -39.62
CA ILE A 163 -18.49 9.66 -39.08
C ILE A 163 -18.17 10.83 -40.02
N LEU A 164 -16.90 10.93 -40.44
CA LEU A 164 -16.46 11.97 -41.36
C LEU A 164 -17.15 11.82 -42.74
N GLY A 165 -17.19 10.61 -43.26
CA GLY A 165 -17.87 10.31 -44.53
C GLY A 165 -19.37 10.68 -44.52
N LEU A 166 -20.06 10.35 -43.44
CA LEU A 166 -21.44 10.75 -43.23
C LEU A 166 -21.60 12.27 -43.14
N ALA A 167 -20.75 12.95 -42.37
CA ALA A 167 -20.78 14.40 -42.26
C ALA A 167 -20.57 15.06 -43.62
N ILE A 168 -19.64 14.57 -44.44
CA ILE A 168 -19.40 15.08 -45.79
C ILE A 168 -20.59 14.76 -46.69
N SER A 169 -21.18 13.57 -46.64
CA SER A 169 -22.28 13.19 -47.49
C SER A 169 -23.56 14.05 -47.26
N PHE A 170 -23.79 14.48 -46.02
CA PHE A 170 -24.89 15.42 -45.72
C PHE A 170 -24.64 16.85 -46.22
N GLU A 171 -23.37 17.21 -46.39
CA GLU A 171 -23.01 18.58 -46.83
C GLU A 171 -22.74 18.70 -48.34
N ILE A 172 -22.46 17.58 -49.04
CA ILE A 172 -22.06 17.61 -50.45
C ILE A 172 -23.07 18.31 -51.36
N ASP A 173 -24.37 18.12 -51.09
CA ASP A 173 -25.45 18.74 -51.83
C ASP A 173 -25.61 20.23 -51.52
N ARG A 174 -25.06 20.71 -50.41
CA ARG A 174 -25.10 22.10 -49.96
C ARG A 174 -23.90 22.92 -50.47
N LEU A 175 -22.80 22.25 -50.85
CA LEU A 175 -21.56 22.89 -51.30
C LEU A 175 -21.75 23.93 -52.44
N PRO A 176 -22.58 23.66 -53.51
CA PRO A 176 -22.81 24.68 -54.53
C PRO A 176 -23.52 25.93 -54.01
N GLY A 177 -24.33 25.77 -52.95
CA GLY A 177 -24.97 26.92 -52.27
C GLY A 177 -23.97 27.79 -51.53
N TYR A 178 -22.90 27.19 -50.94
CA TYR A 178 -21.87 27.92 -50.20
C TYR A 178 -21.03 28.84 -51.09
N ALA A 179 -20.88 28.51 -52.39
CA ALA A 179 -20.22 29.37 -53.36
C ALA A 179 -20.91 30.74 -53.60
N ARG A 180 -22.21 30.84 -53.23
CA ARG A 180 -23.02 32.04 -53.35
C ARG A 180 -23.12 32.85 -52.06
N ILE A 181 -22.60 32.34 -50.97
CA ILE A 181 -22.64 32.98 -49.65
C ILE A 181 -21.53 34.05 -49.59
N ALA A 182 -21.85 35.21 -49.03
CA ALA A 182 -20.87 36.27 -48.84
C ALA A 182 -19.73 35.74 -47.86
N PRO A 183 -18.42 36.03 -48.16
CA PRO A 183 -17.27 35.46 -47.43
C PRO A 183 -17.30 35.65 -45.91
N GLN A 184 -17.97 36.69 -45.42
CA GLN A 184 -18.16 37.00 -44.02
C GLN A 184 -18.94 35.95 -43.22
N PHE A 185 -19.76 35.11 -43.89
CA PHE A 185 -20.55 34.05 -43.27
C PHE A 185 -19.82 32.67 -43.28
N LEU A 186 -18.73 32.53 -44.03
CA LEU A 186 -17.98 31.29 -44.12
C LEU A 186 -17.47 30.81 -42.74
N PRO A 187 -16.95 31.67 -41.84
CA PRO A 187 -16.49 31.24 -40.52
C PRO A 187 -17.61 30.62 -39.68
N ILE A 188 -18.86 31.11 -39.79
CA ILE A 188 -20.01 30.56 -39.03
C ILE A 188 -20.36 29.16 -39.54
N LEU A 189 -20.36 28.96 -40.86
CA LEU A 189 -20.60 27.63 -41.44
C LEU A 189 -19.51 26.62 -41.06
N LEU A 190 -18.24 27.04 -41.12
CA LEU A 190 -17.12 26.19 -40.70
C LEU A 190 -17.20 25.84 -39.22
N TRP A 191 -17.63 26.78 -38.38
CA TRP A 191 -17.86 26.55 -36.96
C TRP A 191 -18.96 25.54 -36.71
N GLU A 192 -20.09 25.61 -37.40
CA GLU A 192 -21.19 24.67 -37.30
C GLU A 192 -20.74 23.27 -37.72
N GLN A 193 -20.04 23.15 -38.85
CA GLN A 193 -19.53 21.87 -39.32
C GLN A 193 -18.48 21.25 -38.39
N PHE A 194 -17.60 22.09 -37.85
CA PHE A 194 -16.62 21.67 -36.87
C PHE A 194 -17.32 21.01 -35.67
N TRP A 195 -18.38 21.63 -35.12
CA TRP A 195 -19.10 21.10 -33.98
C TRP A 195 -19.89 19.83 -34.32
N ASN A 196 -20.51 19.74 -35.47
CA ASN A 196 -21.22 18.54 -35.91
C ASN A 196 -20.27 17.31 -35.94
N ILE A 197 -19.07 17.48 -36.48
CA ILE A 197 -18.05 16.44 -36.53
C ILE A 197 -17.50 16.15 -35.11
N MET A 198 -17.16 17.17 -34.35
CA MET A 198 -16.56 17.01 -33.01
C MET A 198 -17.49 16.33 -32.01
N ILE A 199 -18.79 16.64 -32.03
CA ILE A 199 -19.77 15.96 -31.18
C ILE A 199 -19.82 14.47 -31.53
N GLY A 200 -19.87 14.12 -32.83
CA GLY A 200 -19.84 12.73 -33.26
C GLY A 200 -18.59 11.99 -32.81
N VAL A 201 -17.41 12.59 -33.02
CA VAL A 201 -16.13 12.02 -32.59
C VAL A 201 -16.05 11.90 -31.08
N LEU A 202 -16.53 12.90 -30.33
CA LEU A 202 -16.51 12.90 -28.88
C LEU A 202 -17.42 11.80 -28.29
N LEU A 203 -18.66 11.68 -28.79
CA LEU A 203 -19.58 10.62 -28.36
C LEU A 203 -19.00 9.23 -28.65
N PHE A 204 -18.43 9.05 -29.84
CA PHE A 204 -17.79 7.79 -30.20
C PHE A 204 -16.57 7.50 -29.28
N ALA A 205 -15.71 8.51 -29.07
CA ALA A 205 -14.54 8.35 -28.18
C ALA A 205 -14.96 7.96 -26.76
N PHE A 206 -16.02 8.57 -26.21
CA PHE A 206 -16.55 8.22 -24.91
C PHE A 206 -17.12 6.78 -24.86
N ALA A 207 -17.86 6.37 -25.87
CA ALA A 207 -18.40 5.00 -25.95
C ALA A 207 -17.26 3.96 -25.95
N VAL A 208 -16.23 4.17 -26.80
CA VAL A 208 -15.07 3.29 -26.86
C VAL A 208 -14.28 3.32 -25.54
N ALA A 209 -14.09 4.50 -24.95
CA ALA A 209 -13.38 4.67 -23.69
C ALA A 209 -14.05 3.92 -22.53
N LEU A 210 -15.38 3.96 -22.46
CA LEU A 210 -16.16 3.26 -21.44
C LEU A 210 -15.99 1.74 -21.57
N ILE A 211 -16.14 1.22 -22.79
CA ILE A 211 -15.99 -0.22 -23.07
C ILE A 211 -14.56 -0.66 -22.75
N ASP A 212 -13.53 0.09 -23.22
CA ASP A 212 -12.12 -0.22 -22.96
C ASP A 212 -11.81 -0.18 -21.47
N TYR A 213 -12.28 0.81 -20.73
CA TYR A 213 -12.08 0.91 -19.29
C TYR A 213 -12.66 -0.28 -18.53
N MET A 214 -13.90 -0.67 -18.86
CA MET A 214 -14.54 -1.83 -18.23
C MET A 214 -13.78 -3.12 -18.53
N TRP A 215 -13.35 -3.30 -19.77
CA TRP A 215 -12.55 -4.44 -20.19
C TRP A 215 -11.18 -4.50 -19.48
N GLN A 216 -10.45 -3.39 -19.45
CA GLN A 216 -9.14 -3.29 -18.79
C GLN A 216 -9.27 -3.57 -17.29
N ARG A 217 -10.28 -3.01 -16.64
CA ARG A 217 -10.56 -3.27 -15.22
C ARG A 217 -10.88 -4.74 -14.97
N HIS A 218 -11.75 -5.33 -15.77
CA HIS A 218 -12.10 -6.76 -15.65
C HIS A 218 -10.88 -7.66 -15.88
N SER A 219 -10.12 -7.40 -16.93
CA SER A 219 -8.91 -8.14 -17.27
C SER A 219 -7.85 -8.03 -16.16
N HIS A 220 -7.67 -6.84 -15.60
CA HIS A 220 -6.75 -6.62 -14.48
C HIS A 220 -7.18 -7.41 -13.24
N LEU A 221 -8.45 -7.33 -12.83
CA LEU A 221 -8.96 -8.11 -11.69
C LEU A 221 -8.84 -9.62 -11.93
N LYS A 222 -9.11 -10.09 -13.14
CA LYS A 222 -8.92 -11.50 -13.51
C LYS A 222 -7.46 -11.95 -13.38
N LYS A 223 -6.50 -11.11 -13.79
CA LYS A 223 -5.06 -11.39 -13.61
C LYS A 223 -4.64 -11.44 -12.15
N MET A 224 -5.29 -10.65 -11.28
CA MET A 224 -5.01 -10.56 -9.86
C MET A 224 -5.68 -11.66 -9.03
N ARG A 225 -6.58 -12.48 -9.60
CA ARG A 225 -7.18 -13.61 -8.90
C ARG A 225 -6.12 -14.52 -8.28
N MET A 226 -6.48 -15.17 -7.19
CA MET A 226 -5.58 -15.96 -6.36
C MET A 226 -5.90 -17.44 -6.44
N THR A 227 -4.87 -18.26 -6.30
CA THR A 227 -5.03 -19.68 -6.01
C THR A 227 -5.32 -19.87 -4.52
N LEU A 228 -5.88 -21.01 -4.13
CA LEU A 228 -6.13 -21.35 -2.73
C LEU A 228 -4.84 -21.34 -1.89
N GLN A 229 -3.72 -21.74 -2.52
CA GLN A 229 -2.41 -21.71 -1.88
C GLN A 229 -1.95 -20.27 -1.58
N GLU A 230 -2.08 -19.37 -2.57
CA GLU A 230 -1.75 -17.94 -2.38
C GLU A 230 -2.57 -17.31 -1.26
N VAL A 231 -3.87 -17.64 -1.14
CA VAL A 231 -4.74 -17.16 -0.04
C VAL A 231 -4.25 -17.65 1.32
N LYS A 232 -3.89 -18.94 1.43
CA LYS A 232 -3.33 -19.50 2.65
C LYS A 232 -2.01 -18.86 3.04
N ASP A 233 -1.14 -18.63 2.08
CA ASP A 233 0.17 -18.02 2.34
C ASP A 233 0.04 -16.55 2.72
N GLU A 234 -0.93 -15.83 2.15
CA GLU A 234 -1.22 -14.44 2.54
C GLU A 234 -1.82 -14.37 3.95
N SER A 235 -2.74 -15.27 4.32
CA SER A 235 -3.28 -15.32 5.68
C SER A 235 -2.19 -15.63 6.72
N LYS A 236 -1.27 -16.56 6.42
CA LYS A 236 -0.10 -16.82 7.28
C LYS A 236 0.79 -15.60 7.43
N GLN A 237 0.99 -14.82 6.36
CA GLN A 237 1.78 -13.58 6.44
C GLN A 237 1.08 -12.48 7.24
N ALA A 238 -0.24 -12.36 7.14
CA ALA A 238 -1.03 -11.34 7.85
C ALA A 238 -1.21 -11.65 9.33
N GLU A 239 -1.51 -12.93 9.68
CA GLU A 239 -1.79 -13.34 11.05
C GLU A 239 -0.53 -13.83 11.79
N GLY A 240 0.56 -14.06 11.10
CA GLY A 240 1.75 -14.74 11.58
C GLY A 240 1.59 -16.27 11.62
N ASP A 241 2.69 -16.98 11.45
CA ASP A 241 2.70 -18.45 11.49
C ASP A 241 2.27 -18.93 12.88
N PRO A 242 1.22 -19.77 12.99
CA PRO A 242 0.78 -20.36 14.27
C PRO A 242 1.92 -21.07 15.01
N HIS A 243 2.83 -21.74 14.29
CA HIS A 243 4.01 -22.40 14.86
C HIS A 243 4.98 -21.40 15.49
N MET A 244 5.19 -20.25 14.84
CA MET A 244 6.05 -19.18 15.40
C MET A 244 5.43 -18.54 16.64
N ARG A 245 4.09 -18.41 16.69
CA ARG A 245 3.39 -17.92 17.90
C ARG A 245 3.50 -18.92 19.03
N ALA A 246 3.32 -20.21 18.76
CA ALA A 246 3.48 -21.29 19.75
C ALA A 246 4.93 -21.30 20.28
N SER A 247 5.92 -21.31 19.43
CA SER A 247 7.34 -21.27 19.80
C SER A 247 7.71 -20.03 20.61
N ARG A 248 7.19 -18.85 20.28
CA ARG A 248 7.41 -17.63 21.09
C ARG A 248 6.79 -17.74 22.47
N ARG A 249 5.58 -18.32 22.60
CA ARG A 249 4.94 -18.55 23.90
C ARG A 249 5.73 -19.55 24.75
N GLU A 250 6.21 -20.63 24.14
CA GLU A 250 7.02 -21.65 24.80
C GLU A 250 8.33 -21.08 25.32
N ARG A 251 9.08 -20.36 24.47
CA ARG A 251 10.31 -19.66 24.88
C ARG A 251 10.05 -18.62 25.98
N GLY A 252 8.93 -17.87 25.88
CA GLY A 252 8.55 -16.92 26.93
C GLY A 252 8.30 -17.61 28.28
N ARG A 253 7.63 -18.78 28.30
CA ARG A 253 7.44 -19.58 29.51
C ARG A 253 8.77 -20.11 30.06
N GLU A 254 9.65 -20.60 29.19
CA GLU A 254 10.96 -21.10 29.56
C GLU A 254 11.84 -20.02 30.21
N ILE A 255 11.88 -18.83 29.61
CA ILE A 255 12.60 -17.68 30.15
C ILE A 255 12.03 -17.28 31.52
N ALA A 256 10.71 -17.20 31.65
CA ALA A 256 10.04 -16.88 32.92
C ALA A 256 10.34 -17.91 34.01
N ASN A 257 10.28 -19.21 33.68
CA ASN A 257 10.61 -20.27 34.59
C ASN A 257 12.07 -20.26 35.03
N ASN A 258 13.00 -19.99 34.11
CA ASN A 258 14.45 -19.91 34.41
C ASN A 258 14.76 -18.71 35.32
N ARG A 259 14.12 -17.55 35.07
CA ARG A 259 14.24 -16.38 35.95
C ARG A 259 13.71 -16.66 37.34
N MET A 260 12.53 -17.27 37.46
CA MET A 260 11.92 -17.65 38.72
C MET A 260 12.79 -18.63 39.49
N LEU A 261 13.41 -19.61 38.81
CA LEU A 261 14.37 -20.55 39.45
C LEU A 261 15.62 -19.84 39.95
N HIS A 262 16.10 -18.80 39.27
CA HIS A 262 17.20 -17.99 39.78
C HIS A 262 16.85 -17.24 41.05
N ASP A 263 15.60 -16.71 41.14
CA ASP A 263 15.12 -15.97 42.30
C ASP A 263 14.98 -16.84 43.57
N VAL A 264 14.90 -18.19 43.43
CA VAL A 264 14.91 -19.14 44.55
C VAL A 264 16.14 -18.97 45.44
N ALA A 265 17.31 -18.64 44.88
CA ALA A 265 18.53 -18.39 45.66
C ALA A 265 18.39 -17.23 46.65
N SER A 266 17.51 -16.29 46.39
CA SER A 266 17.24 -15.15 47.26
C SER A 266 16.13 -15.41 48.31
N ALA A 267 15.55 -16.60 48.33
CA ALA A 267 14.49 -16.97 49.28
C ALA A 267 15.01 -17.26 50.69
N ASP A 268 14.18 -16.93 51.67
CA ASP A 268 14.46 -17.27 53.09
C ASP A 268 14.02 -18.67 53.45
N VAL A 269 12.97 -19.17 52.84
CA VAL A 269 12.43 -20.51 53.08
C VAL A 269 11.67 -20.99 51.85
N VAL A 270 11.68 -22.29 51.59
CA VAL A 270 10.80 -22.95 50.62
C VAL A 270 9.83 -23.86 51.36
N ILE A 271 8.54 -23.52 51.26
CA ILE A 271 7.47 -24.35 51.80
C ILE A 271 7.10 -25.42 50.77
N THR A 272 7.05 -26.67 51.18
CA THR A 272 6.87 -27.79 50.25
C THR A 272 5.70 -28.70 50.66
N ASN A 273 4.96 -29.14 49.63
CA ASN A 273 4.25 -30.40 49.67
C ASN A 273 5.15 -31.41 48.94
N PRO A 274 5.64 -32.47 49.63
CA PRO A 274 6.83 -33.23 49.22
C PRO A 274 6.92 -33.64 47.75
N THR A 275 5.78 -33.91 47.10
CA THR A 275 5.75 -34.38 45.71
C THR A 275 5.18 -33.34 44.72
N HIS A 276 4.26 -32.51 45.16
CA HIS A 276 3.45 -31.73 44.21
C HIS A 276 3.71 -30.22 44.15
N TYR A 277 3.96 -29.57 45.30
CA TYR A 277 4.06 -28.12 45.33
C TYR A 277 5.32 -27.66 46.07
N ALA A 278 5.93 -26.59 45.53
CA ALA A 278 6.99 -25.84 46.19
C ALA A 278 6.77 -24.36 46.03
N VAL A 279 6.85 -23.60 47.12
CA VAL A 279 6.70 -22.15 47.15
C VAL A 279 7.88 -21.55 47.88
N ALA A 280 8.68 -20.71 47.19
CA ALA A 280 9.81 -19.99 47.75
C ALA A 280 9.36 -18.60 48.22
N LEU A 281 9.64 -18.29 49.47
CA LEU A 281 9.27 -17.04 50.12
C LEU A 281 10.49 -16.24 50.51
N LYS A 282 10.47 -14.95 50.28
CA LYS A 282 11.48 -14.00 50.68
C LYS A 282 10.90 -12.96 51.63
N TRP A 283 11.61 -12.70 52.75
CA TRP A 283 11.21 -11.71 53.72
C TRP A 283 12.34 -10.73 54.03
N SER A 284 12.09 -9.43 53.85
CA SER A 284 13.12 -8.40 54.03
C SER A 284 13.48 -8.07 55.47
N ARG A 285 12.76 -8.64 56.48
CA ARG A 285 12.94 -8.37 57.92
C ARG A 285 12.81 -6.91 58.32
N ALA A 286 12.35 -6.04 57.44
CA ALA A 286 12.05 -4.66 57.77
C ALA A 286 10.74 -4.56 58.58
N GLU A 287 10.59 -3.46 59.34
CA GLU A 287 9.34 -3.19 60.09
C GLU A 287 8.16 -3.23 59.13
N ASN A 288 7.11 -3.97 59.49
CA ASN A 288 5.90 -4.21 58.68
C ASN A 288 6.10 -4.88 57.29
N ALA A 289 7.27 -5.47 57.03
CA ALA A 289 7.46 -6.19 55.79
C ALA A 289 6.72 -7.53 55.80
N VAL A 290 6.00 -7.80 54.72
CA VAL A 290 5.28 -9.03 54.48
C VAL A 290 6.14 -9.94 53.57
N PRO A 291 6.20 -11.27 53.85
CA PRO A 291 6.89 -12.20 52.96
C PRO A 291 6.30 -12.18 51.53
N ILE A 292 7.16 -12.24 50.54
CA ILE A 292 6.81 -12.19 49.10
C ILE A 292 7.10 -13.56 48.48
N CYS A 293 6.19 -14.05 47.63
CA CYS A 293 6.39 -15.25 46.86
C CYS A 293 7.36 -14.95 45.69
N VAL A 294 8.59 -15.48 45.72
CA VAL A 294 9.58 -15.30 44.66
C VAL A 294 9.58 -16.41 43.63
N ALA A 295 9.14 -17.62 44.02
CA ALA A 295 8.97 -18.72 43.09
C ALA A 295 7.85 -19.67 43.57
N LYS A 296 7.09 -20.20 42.63
CA LYS A 296 6.12 -21.26 42.89
C LYS A 296 6.08 -22.25 41.73
N GLY A 297 5.84 -23.52 42.03
CA GLY A 297 5.78 -24.55 41.02
C GLY A 297 5.00 -25.77 41.46
N GLU A 298 4.56 -26.53 40.47
CA GLU A 298 3.86 -27.79 40.60
C GLU A 298 4.69 -28.90 39.94
N ASP A 299 4.64 -30.11 40.48
CA ASP A 299 5.27 -31.34 40.00
C ASP A 299 6.75 -31.15 39.59
N GLU A 300 7.07 -31.16 38.29
CA GLU A 300 8.44 -31.06 37.80
C GLU A 300 9.07 -29.71 38.16
N LEU A 301 8.31 -28.61 38.07
CA LEU A 301 8.80 -27.29 38.45
C LEU A 301 9.03 -27.20 39.96
N ALA A 302 8.15 -27.82 40.79
CA ALA A 302 8.36 -27.90 42.22
C ALA A 302 9.62 -28.72 42.54
N ARG A 303 9.88 -29.78 41.81
CA ARG A 303 11.11 -30.58 41.94
C ARG A 303 12.37 -29.72 41.65
N ARG A 304 12.34 -28.93 40.57
CA ARG A 304 13.45 -28.02 40.20
C ARG A 304 13.66 -26.93 41.25
N ILE A 305 12.58 -26.34 41.82
CA ILE A 305 12.67 -25.33 42.88
C ILE A 305 13.33 -25.96 44.13
N ARG A 306 12.94 -27.16 44.55
CA ARG A 306 13.53 -27.86 45.72
C ARG A 306 15.02 -28.15 45.51
N LEU A 307 15.38 -28.68 44.34
CA LEU A 307 16.79 -28.92 43.99
C LEU A 307 17.62 -27.63 44.01
N ARG A 308 17.06 -26.57 43.46
CA ARG A 308 17.72 -25.26 43.47
C ARG A 308 17.87 -24.72 44.89
N ALA A 309 16.84 -24.82 45.72
CA ALA A 309 16.89 -24.43 47.13
C ALA A 309 17.98 -25.22 47.92
N GLN A 310 18.08 -26.52 47.69
CA GLN A 310 19.10 -27.35 48.30
C GLN A 310 20.52 -26.95 47.88
N GLN A 311 20.72 -26.66 46.59
CA GLN A 311 22.01 -26.21 46.07
C GLN A 311 22.44 -24.87 46.65
N GLU A 312 21.51 -23.94 46.85
CA GLU A 312 21.73 -22.60 47.39
C GLU A 312 21.65 -22.55 48.94
N GLY A 313 21.47 -23.68 49.62
CA GLY A 313 21.39 -23.71 51.07
C GLY A 313 20.12 -23.08 51.64
N VAL A 314 19.05 -22.94 50.83
CA VAL A 314 17.74 -22.42 51.29
C VAL A 314 16.99 -23.54 52.03
N PRO A 315 16.55 -23.32 53.28
CA PRO A 315 15.84 -24.33 54.05
C PRO A 315 14.51 -24.74 53.45
N LEU A 316 14.23 -26.05 53.47
CA LEU A 316 12.96 -26.62 53.04
C LEU A 316 12.10 -26.92 54.26
N HIS A 317 10.87 -26.37 54.28
CA HIS A 317 9.89 -26.64 55.34
C HIS A 317 8.72 -27.44 54.77
N PRO A 318 8.51 -28.69 55.22
CA PRO A 318 7.39 -29.50 54.76
C PRO A 318 6.09 -29.08 55.46
N ASP A 319 5.21 -28.40 54.73
CA ASP A 319 3.86 -28.01 55.16
C ASP A 319 2.91 -28.09 53.94
N PRO A 320 2.34 -29.29 53.68
CA PRO A 320 1.49 -29.52 52.51
C PRO A 320 0.26 -28.63 52.39
N PRO A 321 -0.52 -28.34 53.46
CA PRO A 321 -1.69 -27.45 53.36
C PRO A 321 -1.30 -26.03 53.01
N THR A 322 -0.26 -25.47 53.63
CA THR A 322 0.20 -24.11 53.38
C THR A 322 0.84 -23.98 51.98
N ALA A 323 1.66 -24.94 51.54
CA ALA A 323 2.24 -24.95 50.20
C ALA A 323 1.18 -24.92 49.10
N ARG A 324 0.10 -25.74 49.26
CA ARG A 324 -1.00 -25.81 48.29
C ARG A 324 -1.80 -24.52 48.27
N SER A 325 -2.12 -23.96 49.43
CA SER A 325 -2.93 -22.77 49.54
C SER A 325 -2.19 -21.54 48.99
N ILE A 326 -0.93 -21.33 49.33
CA ILE A 326 -0.13 -20.21 48.78
C ILE A 326 0.08 -20.39 47.28
N HIS A 327 0.34 -21.60 46.78
CA HIS A 327 0.50 -21.84 45.34
C HIS A 327 -0.79 -21.47 44.58
N ALA A 328 -1.97 -21.72 45.12
CA ALA A 328 -3.25 -21.43 44.48
C ALA A 328 -3.61 -19.93 44.52
N LEU A 329 -3.32 -19.24 45.62
CA LEU A 329 -3.86 -17.90 45.91
C LEU A 329 -2.86 -16.75 45.72
N VAL A 330 -1.56 -17.03 45.75
CA VAL A 330 -0.53 -16.00 45.68
C VAL A 330 0.25 -16.07 44.37
N GLU A 331 0.32 -14.97 43.62
CA GLU A 331 1.13 -14.89 42.41
C GLU A 331 2.60 -14.60 42.73
N VAL A 332 3.49 -14.98 41.81
CA VAL A 332 4.93 -14.68 41.93
C VAL A 332 5.13 -13.17 41.92
N GLY A 333 5.94 -12.66 42.85
CA GLY A 333 6.18 -11.25 43.08
C GLY A 333 5.19 -10.57 44.01
N HIS A 334 4.16 -11.25 44.50
CA HIS A 334 3.14 -10.70 45.39
C HIS A 334 3.34 -11.13 46.84
N PRO A 335 2.88 -10.30 47.83
CA PRO A 335 2.92 -10.64 49.24
C PRO A 335 1.96 -11.75 49.59
N VAL A 336 2.32 -12.55 50.60
CA VAL A 336 1.47 -13.61 51.15
C VAL A 336 0.25 -12.98 51.83
N GLN A 337 -0.92 -13.63 51.70
CA GLN A 337 -2.16 -13.16 52.33
C GLN A 337 -2.15 -13.34 53.85
N PRO A 338 -2.90 -12.50 54.62
CA PRO A 338 -2.93 -12.53 56.07
C PRO A 338 -3.25 -13.89 56.67
N ASP A 339 -4.12 -14.67 56.05
CA ASP A 339 -4.55 -16.01 56.50
C ASP A 339 -3.39 -17.00 56.62
N HIS A 340 -2.29 -16.75 55.88
CA HIS A 340 -1.11 -17.64 55.89
C HIS A 340 0.03 -17.12 56.75
N TYR A 341 -0.09 -15.95 57.41
CA TYR A 341 1.01 -15.37 58.17
C TYR A 341 1.51 -16.28 59.29
N LYS A 342 0.60 -16.95 60.01
CA LYS A 342 0.98 -17.85 61.13
C LYS A 342 1.85 -19.04 60.65
N ALA A 343 1.44 -19.67 59.58
CA ALA A 343 2.18 -20.81 59.01
C ALA A 343 3.51 -20.38 58.37
N VAL A 344 3.50 -19.26 57.65
CA VAL A 344 4.71 -18.70 57.04
C VAL A 344 5.71 -18.22 58.10
N ALA A 345 5.26 -17.59 59.18
CA ALA A 345 6.09 -17.23 60.30
C ALA A 345 6.76 -18.46 60.96
N ALA A 346 6.00 -19.54 61.16
CA ALA A 346 6.55 -20.80 61.68
C ALA A 346 7.65 -21.38 60.75
N ALA A 347 7.44 -21.33 59.43
CA ALA A 347 8.40 -21.79 58.43
C ALA A 347 9.69 -20.92 58.42
N ILE A 348 9.56 -19.59 58.57
CA ILE A 348 10.71 -18.68 58.65
C ILE A 348 11.52 -18.91 59.95
N VAL A 349 10.84 -19.06 61.12
CA VAL A 349 11.48 -19.35 62.37
C VAL A 349 12.22 -20.73 62.32
N PHE A 350 11.61 -21.73 61.69
CA PHE A 350 12.26 -23.00 61.42
C PHE A 350 13.53 -22.82 60.56
N ALA A 351 13.43 -22.05 59.49
CA ALA A 351 14.55 -21.76 58.61
C ALA A 351 15.71 -21.04 59.33
N ASP A 352 15.38 -20.05 60.18
CA ASP A 352 16.41 -19.33 61.00
C ASP A 352 17.10 -20.25 62.04
N LYS A 353 16.38 -21.15 62.69
CA LYS A 353 16.97 -22.15 63.58
C LYS A 353 17.93 -23.08 62.82
N LEU A 354 17.60 -23.56 61.67
CA LEU A 354 18.45 -24.41 60.84
C LEU A 354 19.72 -23.65 60.42
N ARG A 355 19.61 -22.41 60.01
CA ARG A 355 20.78 -21.61 59.68
C ARG A 355 21.69 -21.33 60.87
N ALA A 356 21.14 -21.13 62.07
CA ALA A 356 21.91 -20.94 63.29
C ALA A 356 22.70 -22.23 63.65
N GLN A 357 22.06 -23.39 63.58
CA GLN A 357 22.73 -24.69 63.83
C GLN A 357 23.82 -24.99 62.79
N GLN A 358 23.63 -24.62 61.55
CA GLN A 358 24.66 -24.77 60.50
C GLN A 358 25.87 -23.91 60.81
N ARG A 359 25.68 -22.63 61.18
CA ARG A 359 26.78 -21.71 61.56
C ARG A 359 27.56 -22.20 62.77
N GLU A 360 26.88 -22.77 63.79
CA GLU A 360 27.54 -23.36 64.95
C GLU A 360 28.44 -24.58 64.58
N ARG A 361 27.89 -25.44 63.69
CA ARG A 361 28.70 -26.58 63.18
C ARG A 361 29.88 -26.16 62.39
N ASP A 362 29.75 -25.16 61.53
CA ASP A 362 30.82 -24.65 60.69
C ASP A 362 31.94 -23.99 61.57
N ASN A 363 31.51 -23.27 62.63
CA ASN A 363 32.44 -22.71 63.62
C ASN A 363 33.16 -23.75 64.51
N LEU A 364 32.60 -24.96 64.65
CA LEU A 364 33.24 -26.06 65.40
C LEU A 364 34.17 -26.93 64.55
N LEU A 365 34.10 -26.82 63.24
CA LEU A 365 34.88 -27.62 62.28
C LEU A 365 35.98 -26.82 61.57
N GLY A 366 36.03 -25.48 61.74
CA GLY A 366 37.10 -24.59 61.25
C GLY A 366 37.94 -24.09 62.39
#